data_a9f6f31808fd9f173dc05441b8e1d705
#
_entry.id   a9f6f31808fd9f173dc05441b8e1d705
#
_cell.length_a   1.000
_cell.length_b   1.000
_cell.length_c   1.000
_cell.angle_alpha   90.00
_cell.angle_beta   90.00
_cell.angle_gamma   90.00
#
_symmetry.space_group_name_H-M   'P 1'
#
loop_
_entity.id
_entity.type
_entity.pdbx_description
1 polymer ?
#
loop_
_entity_poly.entity_id
_entity_poly.type
_entity_poly.pdbx_seq_one_letter_code
_entity_poly.pdbx_strand_id
1 'polypeptide(L)'
;EEEALLGVSITGIMDNPKVLLNAKNQHECAQIAVETNQKWAKKLGINPAARVTCIKPEGTSSLVLGSASGIHPHHSRKYLRRIQCNKIDNVYQYFRLFSANKTDDVVTFPIEITNGALTKKDLDAFQHLEYIKSTQKNWVLPGTTKHNKKKTTHSVSCTVLVEAGQWDKVATYLYENRDYFAAVSLLASTGDKDFKQAPMEDITTEKDEKRFNRLSN
;
A
#
# COMPACT_ATOMS: atom_id res chain seq x y z
N GLU A 1 -17.52 20.92 -6.05
CA GLU A 1 -17.38 21.45 -7.42
C GLU A 1 -16.13 22.31 -7.60
N GLU A 2 -15.69 23.09 -6.61
CA GLU A 2 -14.49 23.93 -6.73
C GLU A 2 -13.19 23.15 -6.87
N GLU A 3 -13.05 22.01 -6.19
CA GLU A 3 -11.78 21.26 -6.11
C GLU A 3 -11.70 20.04 -7.04
N ALA A 4 -12.79 19.57 -7.61
CA ALA A 4 -12.86 18.33 -8.40
C ALA A 4 -11.90 17.23 -7.89
N LEU A 5 -12.38 16.30 -7.09
CA LEU A 5 -11.55 15.30 -6.41
C LEU A 5 -11.09 14.21 -7.38
N LEU A 6 -9.79 13.92 -7.37
CA LEU A 6 -9.16 12.84 -8.12
C LEU A 6 -8.01 12.26 -7.29
N GLY A 7 -7.78 10.96 -7.39
CA GLY A 7 -6.65 10.29 -6.74
C GLY A 7 -6.04 9.24 -7.66
N VAL A 8 -4.98 9.60 -8.40
CA VAL A 8 -4.15 8.65 -9.13
C VAL A 8 -3.13 8.08 -8.16
N SER A 9 -3.20 6.78 -7.90
CA SER A 9 -2.34 6.08 -6.94
C SER A 9 -1.46 5.04 -7.63
N ILE A 10 -0.27 4.82 -7.09
CA ILE A 10 0.64 3.76 -7.50
C ILE A 10 0.57 2.66 -6.44
N THR A 11 0.41 1.40 -6.87
CA THR A 11 0.54 0.23 -6.00
C THR A 11 1.69 -0.65 -6.46
N GLY A 12 2.12 -1.61 -5.64
CA GLY A 12 3.26 -2.46 -5.97
C GLY A 12 4.62 -1.78 -5.90
N ILE A 13 4.74 -0.67 -5.18
CA ILE A 13 5.99 0.11 -5.13
C ILE A 13 7.16 -0.77 -4.65
N MET A 14 6.92 -1.64 -3.67
CA MET A 14 7.95 -2.51 -3.10
C MET A 14 8.21 -3.79 -3.91
N ASP A 15 7.46 -4.03 -4.98
CA ASP A 15 7.79 -5.11 -5.94
C ASP A 15 8.99 -4.75 -6.82
N ASN A 16 9.07 -3.47 -7.21
CA ASN A 16 10.18 -2.96 -8.00
C ASN A 16 10.60 -1.55 -7.53
N PRO A 17 11.22 -1.45 -6.34
CA PRO A 17 11.57 -0.16 -5.74
C PRO A 17 12.58 0.63 -6.58
N LYS A 18 13.45 -0.03 -7.34
CA LYS A 18 14.43 0.65 -8.23
C LYS A 18 13.75 1.52 -9.29
N VAL A 19 12.60 1.09 -9.79
CA VAL A 19 11.84 1.82 -10.81
C VAL A 19 10.81 2.74 -10.16
N LEU A 20 10.04 2.22 -9.21
CA LEU A 20 8.87 2.90 -8.66
C LEU A 20 9.19 3.92 -7.56
N LEU A 21 10.37 3.82 -6.93
CA LEU A 21 10.91 4.85 -6.02
C LEU A 21 11.90 5.79 -6.71
N ASN A 22 12.12 5.65 -8.01
CA ASN A 22 12.97 6.58 -8.75
C ASN A 22 12.32 7.96 -8.81
N ALA A 23 13.00 8.96 -8.25
CA ALA A 23 12.49 10.32 -8.10
C ALA A 23 12.12 10.97 -9.46
N LYS A 24 12.94 10.74 -10.48
CA LYS A 24 12.70 11.26 -11.83
C LYS A 24 11.44 10.62 -12.44
N ASN A 25 11.33 9.30 -12.37
CA ASN A 25 10.16 8.58 -12.89
C ASN A 25 8.87 9.04 -12.20
N GLN A 26 8.89 9.15 -10.86
CA GLN A 26 7.74 9.63 -10.10
C GLN A 26 7.35 11.04 -10.52
N HIS A 27 8.32 11.95 -10.65
CA HIS A 27 8.06 13.33 -11.01
C HIS A 27 7.45 13.46 -12.43
N GLU A 28 8.06 12.81 -13.40
CA GLU A 28 7.58 12.82 -14.80
C GLU A 28 6.17 12.22 -14.91
N CYS A 29 5.93 11.08 -14.25
CA CYS A 29 4.59 10.47 -14.22
C CYS A 29 3.55 11.34 -13.51
N ALA A 30 3.92 12.07 -12.45
CA ALA A 30 3.02 13.01 -11.79
C ALA A 30 2.62 14.17 -12.72
N GLN A 31 3.56 14.71 -13.50
CA GLN A 31 3.27 15.74 -14.50
C GLN A 31 2.33 15.23 -15.57
N ILE A 32 2.58 14.03 -16.11
CA ILE A 32 1.69 13.40 -17.10
C ILE A 32 0.27 13.23 -16.54
N ALA A 33 0.15 12.82 -15.27
CA ALA A 33 -1.16 12.68 -14.61
C ALA A 33 -1.90 14.03 -14.52
N VAL A 34 -1.19 15.10 -14.15
CA VAL A 34 -1.75 16.47 -14.10
C VAL A 34 -2.20 16.95 -15.47
N GLU A 35 -1.35 16.81 -16.49
CA GLU A 35 -1.67 17.22 -17.87
C GLU A 35 -2.87 16.45 -18.41
N THR A 36 -2.90 15.13 -18.17
CA THR A 36 -4.02 14.28 -18.57
C THR A 36 -5.32 14.71 -17.89
N ASN A 37 -5.27 15.00 -16.59
CA ASN A 37 -6.43 15.53 -15.87
C ASN A 37 -6.91 16.86 -16.45
N GLN A 38 -6.03 17.80 -16.72
CA GLN A 38 -6.39 19.09 -17.32
C GLN A 38 -7.07 18.92 -18.70
N LYS A 39 -6.51 18.05 -19.53
CA LYS A 39 -7.06 17.73 -20.85
C LYS A 39 -8.48 17.15 -20.78
N TRP A 40 -8.69 16.18 -19.89
CA TRP A 40 -10.00 15.55 -19.75
C TRP A 40 -11.01 16.43 -19.02
N ALA A 41 -10.61 17.18 -18.00
CA ALA A 41 -11.48 18.15 -17.34
C ALA A 41 -12.05 19.17 -18.35
N LYS A 42 -11.20 19.70 -19.25
CA LYS A 42 -11.64 20.58 -20.33
C LYS A 42 -12.66 19.91 -21.26
N LYS A 43 -12.45 18.64 -21.64
CA LYS A 43 -13.38 17.90 -22.50
C LYS A 43 -14.72 17.64 -21.84
N LEU A 44 -14.72 17.40 -20.52
CA LEU A 44 -15.91 17.11 -19.73
C LEU A 44 -16.63 18.37 -19.26
N GLY A 45 -16.07 19.56 -19.47
CA GLY A 45 -16.64 20.83 -19.00
C GLY A 45 -16.65 20.98 -17.47
N ILE A 46 -15.68 20.36 -16.79
CA ILE A 46 -15.53 20.42 -15.33
C ILE A 46 -14.21 21.11 -14.95
N ASN A 47 -14.08 21.51 -13.68
CA ASN A 47 -12.81 22.03 -13.17
C ASN A 47 -11.73 20.94 -13.14
N PRO A 48 -10.46 21.26 -13.48
CA PRO A 48 -9.35 20.38 -13.19
C PRO A 48 -9.21 20.11 -11.70
N ALA A 49 -8.82 18.89 -11.33
CA ALA A 49 -8.59 18.54 -9.94
C ALA A 49 -7.50 19.41 -9.32
N ALA A 50 -7.73 19.88 -8.12
CA ALA A 50 -6.75 20.63 -7.35
C ALA A 50 -5.55 19.77 -6.91
N ARG A 51 -5.80 18.48 -6.68
CA ARG A 51 -4.83 17.46 -6.27
C ARG A 51 -5.10 16.20 -7.07
N VAL A 52 -4.09 15.70 -7.77
CA VAL A 52 -4.25 14.60 -8.74
C VAL A 52 -3.64 13.30 -8.21
N THR A 53 -2.44 13.35 -7.64
CA THR A 53 -1.68 12.17 -7.25
C THR A 53 -1.70 11.91 -5.75
N CYS A 54 -1.71 10.63 -5.37
CA CYS A 54 -1.66 10.18 -3.98
C CYS A 54 -1.04 8.78 -3.91
N ILE A 55 -0.85 8.26 -2.72
CA ILE A 55 -0.62 6.83 -2.49
C ILE A 55 -1.68 6.32 -1.52
N LYS A 56 -2.44 5.33 -1.95
CA LYS A 56 -3.44 4.64 -1.14
C LYS A 56 -2.88 3.31 -0.62
N PRO A 57 -3.38 2.78 0.49
CA PRO A 57 -2.95 1.47 0.99
C PRO A 57 -3.25 0.32 0.03
N GLU A 58 -4.34 0.40 -0.74
CA GLU A 58 -4.68 -0.54 -1.82
C GLU A 58 -4.78 -2.03 -1.38
N GLY A 59 -5.28 -2.26 -0.16
CA GLY A 59 -5.28 -3.58 0.45
C GLY A 59 -6.06 -4.67 -0.33
N THR A 60 -7.10 -4.30 -1.06
CA THR A 60 -7.92 -5.21 -1.86
C THR A 60 -7.44 -5.29 -3.32
N SER A 61 -7.22 -4.16 -3.97
CA SER A 61 -6.77 -4.12 -5.37
C SER A 61 -5.39 -4.74 -5.57
N SER A 62 -4.47 -4.56 -4.61
CA SER A 62 -3.16 -5.22 -4.64
C SER A 62 -3.24 -6.75 -4.63
N LEU A 63 -4.27 -7.32 -4.01
CA LEU A 63 -4.50 -8.77 -4.04
C LEU A 63 -4.87 -9.26 -5.43
N VAL A 64 -5.79 -8.56 -6.08
CA VAL A 64 -6.22 -8.89 -7.44
C VAL A 64 -5.06 -8.76 -8.43
N LEU A 65 -4.18 -7.78 -8.20
CA LEU A 65 -3.01 -7.52 -9.03
C LEU A 65 -1.81 -8.41 -8.68
N GLY A 66 -1.84 -9.13 -7.56
CA GLY A 66 -0.70 -9.93 -7.06
C GLY A 66 0.52 -9.08 -6.68
N SER A 67 0.30 -7.83 -6.23
CA SER A 67 1.36 -6.85 -5.95
C SER A 67 1.44 -6.47 -4.48
N ALA A 68 2.53 -5.81 -4.09
CA ALA A 68 2.63 -5.12 -2.79
C ALA A 68 1.55 -4.03 -2.67
N SER A 69 1.12 -3.75 -1.46
CA SER A 69 0.00 -2.86 -1.13
C SER A 69 0.48 -1.42 -1.03
N GLY A 70 0.27 -0.59 -2.05
CA GLY A 70 0.72 0.79 -2.09
C GLY A 70 2.24 0.89 -1.93
N ILE A 71 2.70 1.57 -0.87
CA ILE A 71 4.12 1.70 -0.49
C ILE A 71 4.52 0.76 0.66
N HIS A 72 3.64 -0.19 1.03
CA HIS A 72 3.98 -1.15 2.06
C HIS A 72 4.89 -2.25 1.53
N PRO A 73 5.90 -2.70 2.30
CA PRO A 73 6.66 -3.90 1.98
C PRO A 73 5.78 -5.15 2.13
N HIS A 74 6.15 -6.21 1.43
CA HIS A 74 5.51 -7.51 1.63
C HIS A 74 5.73 -8.05 3.05
N HIS A 75 4.85 -8.93 3.49
CA HIS A 75 4.94 -9.56 4.80
C HIS A 75 6.23 -10.38 4.93
N SER A 76 6.45 -11.32 4.00
CA SER A 76 7.66 -12.13 3.88
C SER A 76 7.83 -12.65 2.45
N ARG A 77 8.89 -13.42 2.17
CA ARG A 77 9.14 -13.99 0.83
C ARG A 77 8.10 -15.01 0.42
N LYS A 78 7.65 -15.83 1.36
CA LYS A 78 6.53 -16.78 1.24
C LYS A 78 5.65 -16.65 2.45
N TYR A 79 4.36 -16.53 2.27
CA TYR A 79 3.39 -16.44 3.36
C TYR A 79 2.00 -16.90 2.92
N LEU A 80 1.19 -17.23 3.90
CA LEU A 80 -0.23 -17.47 3.68
C LEU A 80 -1.00 -16.20 3.97
N ARG A 81 -1.78 -15.75 3.00
CA ARG A 81 -2.71 -14.64 3.18
C ARG A 81 -4.13 -15.14 3.34
N ARG A 82 -4.84 -14.61 4.33
CA ARG A 82 -6.23 -14.95 4.61
C ARG A 82 -7.14 -13.78 4.35
N ILE A 83 -8.27 -14.08 3.73
CA ILE A 83 -9.33 -13.12 3.44
C ILE A 83 -10.62 -13.69 4.00
N GLN A 84 -11.31 -12.87 4.78
CA GLN A 84 -12.67 -13.20 5.25
C GLN A 84 -13.65 -12.88 4.12
N CYS A 85 -14.47 -13.88 3.76
CA CYS A 85 -15.50 -13.78 2.73
C CYS A 85 -16.87 -14.02 3.35
N ASN A 86 -17.84 -13.20 3.00
CA ASN A 86 -19.22 -13.43 3.40
C ASN A 86 -19.84 -14.53 2.53
N LYS A 87 -20.52 -15.49 3.14
CA LYS A 87 -21.13 -16.64 2.42
C LYS A 87 -22.29 -16.29 1.50
N ILE A 88 -22.91 -15.13 1.68
CA ILE A 88 -23.94 -14.62 0.77
C ILE A 88 -23.37 -13.89 -0.43
N ASP A 89 -22.05 -13.64 -0.45
CA ASP A 89 -21.38 -13.01 -1.60
C ASP A 89 -21.42 -13.94 -2.81
N ASN A 90 -21.82 -13.41 -3.97
CA ASN A 90 -21.95 -14.18 -5.21
C ASN A 90 -20.62 -14.83 -5.62
N VAL A 91 -19.50 -14.17 -5.38
CA VAL A 91 -18.16 -14.71 -5.67
C VAL A 91 -17.87 -15.92 -4.79
N TYR A 92 -18.18 -15.84 -3.49
CA TYR A 92 -18.06 -16.98 -2.58
C TYR A 92 -18.91 -18.16 -3.04
N GLN A 93 -20.19 -17.93 -3.38
CA GLN A 93 -21.11 -18.97 -3.84
C GLN A 93 -20.64 -19.61 -5.16
N TYR A 94 -20.08 -18.84 -6.07
CA TYR A 94 -19.52 -19.33 -7.33
C TYR A 94 -18.39 -20.34 -7.10
N PHE A 95 -17.48 -20.06 -6.20
CA PHE A 95 -16.36 -20.95 -5.88
C PHE A 95 -16.74 -22.10 -4.95
N ARG A 96 -17.97 -22.16 -4.44
CA ARG A 96 -18.48 -23.19 -3.51
C ARG A 96 -17.49 -23.49 -2.37
N LEU A 97 -16.99 -22.46 -1.75
CA LEU A 97 -16.11 -22.60 -0.61
C LEU A 97 -16.92 -23.10 0.60
N PHE A 98 -16.57 -24.26 1.13
CA PHE A 98 -17.29 -24.88 2.25
C PHE A 98 -16.55 -24.65 3.56
N SER A 99 -17.23 -24.10 4.55
CA SER A 99 -16.75 -23.98 5.92
C SER A 99 -17.85 -24.24 6.93
N ALA A 100 -17.43 -24.60 8.13
CA ALA A 100 -18.33 -24.87 9.25
C ALA A 100 -18.96 -23.59 9.87
N ASN A 101 -18.47 -22.41 9.55
CA ASN A 101 -19.03 -21.14 10.02
C ASN A 101 -20.37 -20.83 9.34
N LYS A 102 -21.30 -20.22 10.06
CA LYS A 102 -22.67 -19.94 9.54
C LYS A 102 -22.74 -18.71 8.63
N THR A 103 -21.91 -17.69 8.84
CA THR A 103 -21.99 -16.39 8.16
C THR A 103 -20.82 -16.09 7.24
N ASP A 104 -19.61 -16.38 7.68
CA ASP A 104 -18.37 -16.02 6.98
C ASP A 104 -17.42 -17.20 6.84
N ASP A 105 -16.54 -17.11 5.88
CA ASP A 105 -15.45 -18.06 5.67
C ASP A 105 -14.11 -17.37 5.54
N VAL A 106 -13.03 -18.09 5.83
CA VAL A 106 -11.67 -17.60 5.68
C VAL A 106 -10.98 -18.36 4.58
N VAL A 107 -10.77 -17.69 3.46
CA VAL A 107 -10.03 -18.24 2.31
C VAL A 107 -8.56 -17.94 2.48
N THR A 108 -7.73 -18.96 2.26
CA THR A 108 -6.26 -18.88 2.41
C THR A 108 -5.60 -18.97 1.04
N PHE A 109 -4.77 -18.00 0.71
CA PHE A 109 -3.99 -17.93 -0.52
C PHE A 109 -2.49 -18.07 -0.22
N PRO A 110 -1.76 -18.93 -0.94
CA PRO A 110 -0.31 -18.94 -0.90
C PRO A 110 0.23 -17.77 -1.72
N ILE A 111 1.11 -16.97 -1.10
CA ILE A 111 1.76 -15.84 -1.75
C ILE A 111 3.26 -16.07 -1.77
N GLU A 112 3.85 -16.06 -2.96
CA GLU A 112 5.30 -16.04 -3.18
C GLU A 112 5.65 -14.81 -4.00
N ILE A 113 6.59 -14.00 -3.48
CA ILE A 113 6.94 -12.73 -4.11
C ILE A 113 8.13 -12.89 -5.06
N THR A 114 8.21 -11.99 -6.05
CA THR A 114 9.29 -11.97 -7.04
C THR A 114 10.63 -11.59 -6.42
N ASN A 115 11.72 -12.02 -7.06
CA ASN A 115 13.06 -11.60 -6.67
C ASN A 115 13.24 -10.08 -6.84
N GLY A 116 13.79 -9.42 -5.82
CA GLY A 116 14.01 -7.97 -5.81
C GLY A 116 12.91 -7.17 -5.12
N ALA A 117 11.74 -7.78 -4.86
CA ALA A 117 10.71 -7.17 -4.01
C ALA A 117 11.18 -7.07 -2.56
N LEU A 118 10.74 -6.01 -1.86
CA LEU A 118 11.10 -5.78 -0.45
C LEU A 118 10.05 -6.31 0.50
N THR A 119 10.52 -6.92 1.58
CA THR A 119 9.70 -7.38 2.70
C THR A 119 9.87 -6.47 3.91
N LYS A 120 8.99 -6.63 4.90
CA LYS A 120 9.10 -5.90 6.18
C LYS A 120 10.41 -6.17 6.94
N LYS A 121 11.13 -7.27 6.63
CA LYS A 121 12.45 -7.57 7.20
C LYS A 121 13.60 -6.86 6.46
N ASP A 122 13.36 -6.38 5.25
CA ASP A 122 14.35 -5.67 4.43
C ASP A 122 14.34 -4.15 4.69
N LEU A 123 13.39 -3.64 5.48
CA LEU A 123 13.21 -2.20 5.76
C LEU A 123 13.11 -1.94 7.25
N ASP A 124 13.89 -0.98 7.75
CA ASP A 124 13.65 -0.38 9.05
C ASP A 124 12.65 0.80 8.95
N ALA A 125 12.24 1.33 10.10
CA ALA A 125 11.31 2.44 10.18
C ALA A 125 11.80 3.68 9.43
N PHE A 126 13.10 3.99 9.51
CA PHE A 126 13.68 5.19 8.90
C PHE A 126 13.76 5.07 7.39
N GLN A 127 14.18 3.91 6.87
CA GLN A 127 14.19 3.64 5.44
C GLN A 127 12.79 3.75 4.85
N HIS A 128 11.79 3.21 5.54
CA HIS A 128 10.41 3.32 5.10
C HIS A 128 9.91 4.78 5.11
N LEU A 129 10.22 5.54 6.17
CA LEU A 129 9.90 6.97 6.24
C LEU A 129 10.61 7.80 5.16
N GLU A 130 11.86 7.48 4.81
CA GLU A 130 12.56 8.13 3.70
C GLU A 130 11.88 7.84 2.35
N TYR A 131 11.42 6.61 2.10
CA TYR A 131 10.66 6.30 0.88
C TYR A 131 9.32 7.04 0.82
N ILE A 132 8.64 7.16 1.95
CA ILE A 132 7.39 7.94 2.07
C ILE A 132 7.67 9.42 1.77
N LYS A 133 8.68 10.01 2.41
CA LYS A 133 9.10 11.40 2.19
C LYS A 133 9.48 11.65 0.74
N SER A 134 10.30 10.78 0.16
CA SER A 134 10.71 10.86 -1.24
C SER A 134 9.50 10.80 -2.18
N THR A 135 8.56 9.88 -1.93
CA THR A 135 7.34 9.74 -2.74
C THR A 135 6.40 10.94 -2.56
N GLN A 136 6.28 11.48 -1.35
CA GLN A 136 5.54 12.72 -1.12
C GLN A 136 6.12 13.87 -1.95
N LYS A 137 7.46 14.00 -1.94
CA LYS A 137 8.18 15.05 -2.65
C LYS A 137 8.11 14.92 -4.18
N ASN A 138 8.22 13.69 -4.71
CA ASN A 138 8.41 13.47 -6.13
C ASN A 138 7.13 13.02 -6.87
N TRP A 139 6.15 12.49 -6.17
CA TRP A 139 4.86 12.04 -6.74
C TRP A 139 3.69 12.91 -6.31
N VAL A 140 3.53 13.13 -5.00
CA VAL A 140 2.34 13.81 -4.46
C VAL A 140 2.40 15.32 -4.64
N LEU A 141 3.51 15.95 -4.27
CA LEU A 141 3.67 17.41 -4.40
C LEU A 141 3.57 17.89 -5.85
N PRO A 142 4.27 17.28 -6.83
CA PRO A 142 4.14 17.66 -8.24
C PRO A 142 2.76 17.39 -8.82
N GLY A 143 1.98 16.50 -8.20
CA GLY A 143 0.59 16.22 -8.56
C GLY A 143 -0.42 17.24 -8.04
N THR A 144 0.02 18.31 -7.37
CA THR A 144 -0.83 19.45 -7.01
C THR A 144 -0.88 20.47 -8.14
N THR A 145 -2.03 21.12 -8.32
CA THR A 145 -2.23 22.10 -9.38
C THR A 145 -2.39 23.51 -8.81
N LYS A 146 -2.31 24.51 -9.68
CA LYS A 146 -2.61 25.91 -9.32
C LYS A 146 -4.03 26.15 -8.80
N HIS A 147 -4.94 25.21 -9.04
CA HIS A 147 -6.31 25.23 -8.54
C HIS A 147 -6.39 24.86 -7.04
N ASN A 148 -5.29 24.40 -6.45
CA ASN A 148 -5.22 24.07 -5.03
C ASN A 148 -5.13 25.33 -4.15
N LYS A 149 -6.25 25.99 -3.94
CA LYS A 149 -6.35 27.24 -3.14
C LYS A 149 -5.99 27.02 -1.67
N LYS A 150 -6.26 25.82 -1.13
CA LYS A 150 -6.04 25.49 0.29
C LYS A 150 -4.59 25.12 0.60
N LYS A 151 -3.74 25.00 -0.41
CA LYS A 151 -2.33 24.56 -0.26
C LYS A 151 -2.15 23.22 0.48
N THR A 152 -3.22 22.42 0.57
CA THR A 152 -3.17 21.08 1.14
C THR A 152 -2.75 20.08 0.06
N THR A 153 -2.10 19.00 0.47
CA THR A 153 -1.71 17.92 -0.46
C THR A 153 -2.51 16.65 -0.16
N HIS A 154 -2.53 15.71 -1.10
CA HIS A 154 -2.82 14.32 -0.76
C HIS A 154 -1.67 13.76 0.08
N SER A 155 -1.87 12.58 0.67
CA SER A 155 -0.87 11.89 1.46
C SER A 155 -0.35 10.64 0.76
N VAL A 156 0.85 10.23 1.17
CA VAL A 156 1.31 8.86 1.04
C VAL A 156 0.78 8.10 2.25
N SER A 157 -0.37 7.43 2.08
CA SER A 157 -1.04 6.73 3.17
C SER A 157 -0.39 5.37 3.42
N CYS A 158 0.16 5.19 4.60
CA CYS A 158 0.85 3.96 4.99
C CYS A 158 0.89 3.76 6.50
N THR A 159 1.29 2.57 6.92
CA THR A 159 1.61 2.21 8.30
C THR A 159 3.07 1.80 8.37
N VAL A 160 3.84 2.47 9.23
CA VAL A 160 5.27 2.20 9.48
C VAL A 160 5.40 1.39 10.76
N LEU A 161 6.14 0.28 10.69
CA LEU A 161 6.46 -0.52 11.87
C LEU A 161 7.64 0.11 12.61
N VAL A 162 7.48 0.35 13.91
CA VAL A 162 8.50 0.96 14.77
C VAL A 162 8.92 -0.05 15.84
N GLU A 163 10.20 -0.34 15.92
CA GLU A 163 10.76 -1.24 16.92
C GLU A 163 10.87 -0.58 18.30
N ALA A 164 10.94 -1.41 19.34
CA ALA A 164 11.19 -0.93 20.70
C ALA A 164 12.49 -0.12 20.74
N GLY A 165 12.46 1.05 21.38
CA GLY A 165 13.62 1.96 21.49
C GLY A 165 13.85 2.88 20.27
N GLN A 166 13.05 2.80 19.21
CA GLN A 166 13.15 3.72 18.06
C GLN A 166 12.16 4.89 18.14
N TRP A 167 11.21 4.87 19.04
CA TRP A 167 10.08 5.81 19.07
C TRP A 167 10.49 7.28 19.16
N ASP A 168 11.40 7.64 20.06
CA ASP A 168 11.86 9.04 20.21
C ASP A 168 12.58 9.53 18.96
N LYS A 169 13.40 8.69 18.36
CA LYS A 169 14.10 9.02 17.11
C LYS A 169 13.12 9.17 15.95
N VAL A 170 12.11 8.31 15.84
CA VAL A 170 11.06 8.40 14.82
C VAL A 170 10.24 9.67 15.02
N ALA A 171 9.88 10.01 16.27
CA ALA A 171 9.17 11.25 16.58
C ALA A 171 9.99 12.49 16.17
N THR A 172 11.28 12.52 16.51
CA THR A 172 12.19 13.60 16.11
C THR A 172 12.30 13.73 14.60
N TYR A 173 12.50 12.59 13.90
CA TYR A 173 12.58 12.57 12.44
C TYR A 173 11.30 13.12 11.78
N LEU A 174 10.12 12.69 12.24
CA LEU A 174 8.84 13.18 11.73
C LEU A 174 8.66 14.68 12.00
N TYR A 175 9.05 15.17 13.16
CA TYR A 175 8.98 16.59 13.49
C TYR A 175 9.88 17.42 12.59
N GLU A 176 11.12 17.01 12.38
CA GLU A 176 12.10 17.70 11.53
C GLU A 176 11.68 17.71 10.04
N ASN A 177 10.95 16.67 9.59
CA ASN A 177 10.51 16.52 8.21
C ASN A 177 8.99 16.72 8.03
N ARG A 178 8.30 17.34 8.98
CA ARG A 178 6.83 17.46 9.05
C ARG A 178 6.17 18.00 7.79
N ASP A 179 6.86 18.81 7.01
CA ASP A 179 6.34 19.40 5.78
C ASP A 179 6.10 18.36 4.66
N TYR A 180 6.65 17.15 4.82
CA TYR A 180 6.48 16.04 3.87
C TYR A 180 5.52 14.96 4.36
N PHE A 181 5.02 15.06 5.60
CA PHE A 181 4.12 14.06 6.17
C PHE A 181 2.74 14.67 6.43
N ALA A 182 1.84 14.54 5.45
CA ALA A 182 0.45 14.97 5.64
C ALA A 182 -0.28 14.09 6.68
N ALA A 183 0.01 12.77 6.65
CA ALA A 183 -0.42 11.80 7.65
C ALA A 183 0.46 10.53 7.55
N VAL A 184 0.75 9.91 8.68
CA VAL A 184 1.42 8.61 8.77
C VAL A 184 0.88 7.86 9.98
N SER A 185 0.65 6.56 9.82
CA SER A 185 0.31 5.67 10.94
C SER A 185 1.56 4.95 11.41
N LEU A 186 1.76 4.91 12.73
CA LEU A 186 2.85 4.19 13.36
C LEU A 186 2.30 3.00 14.15
N LEU A 187 2.92 1.85 14.02
CA LEU A 187 2.55 0.63 14.73
C LEU A 187 3.79 0.01 15.38
N ALA A 188 3.67 -0.40 16.63
CA ALA A 188 4.75 -1.12 17.31
C ALA A 188 5.02 -2.46 16.62
N SER A 189 6.30 -2.73 16.36
CA SER A 189 6.76 -4.03 15.87
C SER A 189 6.78 -5.01 17.04
N THR A 190 5.64 -5.66 17.30
CA THR A 190 5.49 -6.63 18.40
C THR A 190 5.69 -8.09 17.98
N GLY A 191 6.18 -8.30 16.74
CA GLY A 191 6.23 -9.62 16.12
C GLY A 191 4.89 -10.06 15.54
N ASP A 192 4.88 -11.23 14.91
CA ASP A 192 3.63 -11.82 14.42
C ASP A 192 2.81 -12.31 15.60
N LYS A 193 1.53 -11.95 15.63
CA LYS A 193 0.64 -12.38 16.70
C LYS A 193 0.21 -13.81 16.47
N ASP A 194 0.47 -14.68 17.43
CA ASP A 194 0.06 -16.09 17.45
C ASP A 194 -1.45 -16.26 17.69
N PHE A 195 -2.27 -15.74 16.81
CA PHE A 195 -3.70 -16.02 16.87
C PHE A 195 -4.16 -16.81 15.65
N LYS A 196 -5.12 -17.69 15.86
CA LYS A 196 -5.69 -18.53 14.80
C LYS A 196 -6.22 -17.64 13.66
N GLN A 197 -5.86 -18.02 12.44
CA GLN A 197 -6.32 -17.32 11.22
C GLN A 197 -5.84 -15.85 11.11
N ALA A 198 -4.63 -15.56 11.59
CA ALA A 198 -4.00 -14.26 11.31
C ALA A 198 -4.10 -13.93 9.80
N PRO A 199 -4.37 -12.66 9.44
CA PRO A 199 -4.50 -12.24 8.04
C PRO A 199 -3.29 -12.59 7.18
N MET A 200 -2.10 -12.62 7.79
CA MET A 200 -0.84 -13.03 7.17
C MET A 200 -0.10 -13.96 8.13
N GLU A 201 0.44 -15.04 7.61
CA GLU A 201 1.16 -16.05 8.39
C GLU A 201 2.44 -16.45 7.65
N ASP A 202 3.57 -16.29 8.33
CA ASP A 202 4.89 -16.69 7.80
C ASP A 202 4.97 -18.21 7.63
N ILE A 203 5.75 -18.63 6.65
CA ILE A 203 6.11 -20.04 6.46
C ILE A 203 7.41 -20.26 7.23
N THR A 204 7.31 -20.92 8.40
CA THR A 204 8.43 -21.08 9.33
C THR A 204 8.79 -22.54 9.60
N THR A 205 7.86 -23.48 9.35
CA THR A 205 8.05 -24.91 9.62
C THR A 205 7.88 -25.73 8.34
N GLU A 206 8.41 -26.97 8.36
CA GLU A 206 8.17 -27.94 7.26
C GLU A 206 6.67 -28.23 7.04
N LYS A 207 5.87 -28.16 8.09
CA LYS A 207 4.42 -28.32 8.00
C LYS A 207 3.79 -27.18 7.24
N ASP A 208 4.24 -25.95 7.47
CA ASP A 208 3.75 -24.76 6.77
C ASP A 208 4.15 -24.81 5.29
N GLU A 209 5.40 -25.24 4.99
CA GLU A 209 5.87 -25.44 3.62
C GLU A 209 5.04 -26.47 2.85
N LYS A 210 4.72 -27.61 3.47
CA LYS A 210 3.86 -28.63 2.89
C LYS A 210 2.44 -28.10 2.64
N ARG A 211 1.92 -27.28 3.56
CA ARG A 211 0.61 -26.62 3.40
C ARG A 211 0.64 -25.59 2.27
N PHE A 212 1.68 -24.76 2.21
CA PHE A 212 1.90 -23.78 1.15
C PHE A 212 1.90 -24.46 -0.23
N ASN A 213 2.75 -25.49 -0.41
CA ASN A 213 2.89 -26.20 -1.67
C ASN A 213 1.58 -26.89 -2.11
N ARG A 214 0.79 -27.41 -1.15
CA ARG A 214 -0.52 -27.98 -1.46
C ARG A 214 -1.53 -26.94 -1.94
N LEU A 215 -1.43 -25.69 -1.49
CA LEU A 215 -2.32 -24.61 -1.90
C LEU A 215 -1.87 -23.93 -3.20
N SER A 216 -0.60 -24.12 -3.58
CA SER A 216 -0.02 -23.56 -4.81
C SER A 216 -0.25 -24.45 -6.06
N ASN A 217 -0.63 -25.72 -5.85
CA ASN A 217 -0.98 -26.71 -6.89
C ASN A 217 -2.52 -26.82 -7.04
#